data_b64bc6b8ad7a58e2b286dd9e7e4128c2
#
_entry.id   b64bc6b8ad7a58e2b286dd9e7e4128c2
#
_cell.length_a   1.000
_cell.length_b   1.000
_cell.length_c   1.000
_cell.angle_alpha   90.00
_cell.angle_beta   90.00
_cell.angle_gamma   90.00
#
_symmetry.space_group_name_H-M   'P 1'
#
loop_
_entity.id
_entity.type
_entity.pdbx_description
1 polymer ?
#
loop_
_entity_poly.entity_id
_entity_poly.type
_entity_poly.pdbx_seq_one_letter_code
_entity_poly.pdbx_strand_id
1 'polypeptide(L)'
;MITTDVLIIGAGMAGASAAYFLAPQRRLVLLEREAQPGYHATGRSAALYSETYGNATVRAITSASRAFYFAPPKGFADHPLVAPRGALTFGSAADHAALLDTWQSMRALVPNVQWWTQAELLQRVPVLRPELAECGFFEPDAMDLDVHAIHQGFLRGAKGAGAQLLCDAGVHQIRREAGGWSVTTAAGNFFAPLLINAAGAWCDELAQLAGVATIGLVPKRRTAFTCDAPAGVNISNWPLVIDAQESFYFKPDAGVLLISPANEDPVPPHDVQPEELDIALGVHRIQEMTTLAIRRPQRTAHPQSQRYRL
;
A
#
# COMPACT_ATOMS: atom_id res chain seq x y z
N MET A 1 -27.32 15.64 -17.36
CA MET A 1 -26.92 15.45 -15.95
C MET A 1 -27.33 14.05 -15.53
N ILE A 2 -26.40 13.27 -15.02
CA ILE A 2 -26.65 11.91 -14.51
C ILE A 2 -26.96 12.01 -13.02
N THR A 3 -28.08 11.44 -12.57
CA THR A 3 -28.49 11.42 -11.15
C THR A 3 -28.32 10.02 -10.59
N THR A 4 -27.64 9.90 -9.45
CA THR A 4 -27.35 8.66 -8.76
C THR A 4 -27.56 8.83 -7.24
N ASP A 5 -27.58 7.73 -6.47
CA ASP A 5 -27.75 7.79 -5.03
C ASP A 5 -26.42 8.12 -4.33
N VAL A 6 -25.31 7.60 -4.88
CA VAL A 6 -23.94 7.81 -4.37
C VAL A 6 -23.02 8.13 -5.53
N LEU A 7 -22.20 9.15 -5.36
CA LEU A 7 -21.10 9.49 -6.26
C LEU A 7 -19.79 9.31 -5.50
N ILE A 8 -18.89 8.51 -6.04
CA ILE A 8 -17.55 8.28 -5.47
C ILE A 8 -16.52 8.92 -6.39
N ILE A 9 -15.59 9.71 -5.84
CA ILE A 9 -14.49 10.31 -6.59
C ILE A 9 -13.18 9.63 -6.21
N GLY A 10 -12.53 9.01 -7.20
CA GLY A 10 -11.33 8.20 -7.11
C GLY A 10 -11.64 6.70 -7.13
N ALA A 11 -11.12 6.00 -8.14
CA ALA A 11 -11.26 4.56 -8.32
C ALA A 11 -10.00 3.78 -7.93
N GLY A 12 -9.24 4.27 -6.95
CA GLY A 12 -8.22 3.52 -6.25
C GLY A 12 -8.83 2.49 -5.30
N MET A 13 -8.02 1.86 -4.47
CA MET A 13 -8.46 0.81 -3.53
C MET A 13 -9.63 1.24 -2.64
N ALA A 14 -9.60 2.46 -2.10
CA ALA A 14 -10.64 2.98 -1.22
C ALA A 14 -11.97 3.15 -1.95
N GLY A 15 -11.96 3.77 -3.14
CA GLY A 15 -13.19 3.98 -3.91
C GLY A 15 -13.75 2.68 -4.49
N ALA A 16 -12.90 1.79 -4.98
CA ALA A 16 -13.30 0.50 -5.52
C ALA A 16 -13.94 -0.39 -4.45
N SER A 17 -13.35 -0.47 -3.24
CA SER A 17 -13.93 -1.22 -2.12
C SER A 17 -15.24 -0.61 -1.63
N ALA A 18 -15.31 0.72 -1.47
CA ALA A 18 -16.55 1.40 -1.12
C ALA A 18 -17.66 1.13 -2.15
N ALA A 19 -17.34 1.19 -3.45
CA ALA A 19 -18.27 0.87 -4.51
C ALA A 19 -18.77 -0.57 -4.43
N TYR A 20 -17.90 -1.54 -4.18
CA TYR A 20 -18.25 -2.96 -4.05
C TYR A 20 -19.30 -3.20 -2.95
N PHE A 21 -19.11 -2.60 -1.78
CA PHE A 21 -20.03 -2.82 -0.66
C PHE A 21 -21.30 -2.00 -0.75
N LEU A 22 -21.32 -0.88 -1.47
CA LEU A 22 -22.48 -0.01 -1.59
C LEU A 22 -23.38 -0.34 -2.80
N ALA A 23 -22.80 -0.78 -3.91
CA ALA A 23 -23.51 -1.00 -5.16
C ALA A 23 -24.71 -1.99 -5.08
N PRO A 24 -24.68 -3.04 -4.24
CA PRO A 24 -25.85 -3.92 -4.10
C PRO A 24 -27.12 -3.25 -3.56
N GLN A 25 -26.98 -2.08 -2.91
CA GLN A 25 -28.09 -1.39 -2.24
C GLN A 25 -28.33 0.02 -2.79
N ARG A 26 -27.45 0.55 -3.63
CA ARG A 26 -27.47 1.92 -4.10
C ARG A 26 -27.09 2.02 -5.57
N ARG A 27 -27.76 2.87 -6.33
CA ARG A 27 -27.25 3.30 -7.63
C ARG A 27 -25.99 4.11 -7.40
N LEU A 28 -24.91 3.76 -8.07
CA LEU A 28 -23.60 4.31 -7.81
C LEU A 28 -22.86 4.64 -9.09
N VAL A 29 -22.21 5.81 -9.10
CA VAL A 29 -21.24 6.21 -10.11
C VAL A 29 -19.89 6.41 -9.43
N LEU A 30 -18.85 5.81 -9.99
CA LEU A 30 -17.46 5.92 -9.58
C LEU A 30 -16.70 6.70 -10.65
N LEU A 31 -16.13 7.85 -10.29
CA LEU A 31 -15.38 8.72 -11.17
C LEU A 31 -13.89 8.55 -10.95
N GLU A 32 -13.14 8.35 -12.03
CA GLU A 32 -11.67 8.27 -12.02
C GLU A 32 -11.10 9.32 -12.98
N ARG A 33 -10.07 10.04 -12.53
CA ARG A 33 -9.42 11.07 -13.34
C ARG A 33 -8.51 10.51 -14.41
N GLU A 34 -7.90 9.35 -14.14
CA GLU A 34 -6.98 8.69 -15.07
C GLU A 34 -7.74 7.80 -16.07
N ALA A 35 -7.07 7.45 -17.16
CA ALA A 35 -7.62 6.52 -18.16
C ALA A 35 -7.80 5.10 -17.60
N GLN A 36 -7.07 4.75 -16.51
CA GLN A 36 -7.14 3.46 -15.84
C GLN A 36 -7.28 3.62 -14.33
N PRO A 37 -8.21 2.90 -13.68
CA PRO A 37 -8.36 2.96 -12.24
C PRO A 37 -7.17 2.30 -11.54
N GLY A 38 -6.80 2.85 -10.37
CA GLY A 38 -5.70 2.32 -9.58
C GLY A 38 -4.30 2.72 -10.06
N TYR A 39 -4.18 3.68 -10.95
CA TYR A 39 -2.91 4.12 -11.57
C TYR A 39 -1.86 4.61 -10.56
N HIS A 40 -2.27 5.33 -9.52
CA HIS A 40 -1.36 5.90 -8.51
C HIS A 40 -1.03 4.90 -7.38
N ALA A 41 -1.24 5.26 -6.12
CA ALA A 41 -0.85 4.50 -4.94
C ALA A 41 -1.29 3.02 -4.96
N THR A 42 -2.45 2.71 -5.51
CA THR A 42 -2.96 1.34 -5.61
C THR A 42 -2.09 0.46 -6.49
N GLY A 43 -1.77 0.90 -7.72
CA GLY A 43 -0.97 0.13 -8.67
C GLY A 43 0.54 0.14 -8.38
N ARG A 44 0.98 0.92 -7.38
CA ARG A 44 2.38 1.15 -7.05
C ARG A 44 2.72 0.69 -5.63
N SER A 45 2.03 -0.32 -5.11
CA SER A 45 2.15 -0.77 -3.73
C SER A 45 3.17 -1.92 -3.60
N ALA A 46 4.04 -1.90 -2.58
CA ALA A 46 4.86 -3.05 -2.19
C ALA A 46 4.03 -4.17 -1.53
N ALA A 47 2.82 -3.87 -1.22
CA ALA A 47 1.72 -4.73 -0.81
C ALA A 47 2.09 -5.88 0.14
N LEU A 48 2.02 -5.60 1.42
CA LEU A 48 2.14 -6.61 2.47
C LEU A 48 0.91 -6.53 3.39
N TYR A 49 0.30 -7.66 3.68
CA TYR A 49 -0.61 -7.82 4.80
C TYR A 49 0.22 -8.08 6.06
N SER A 50 0.08 -7.23 7.06
CA SER A 50 0.72 -7.39 8.38
C SER A 50 -0.20 -6.81 9.45
N GLU A 51 -0.58 -7.60 10.44
CA GLU A 51 -1.45 -7.18 11.55
C GLU A 51 -0.69 -6.39 12.62
N THR A 52 0.63 -6.38 12.56
CA THR A 52 1.49 -5.62 13.49
C THR A 52 1.87 -4.24 12.97
N TYR A 53 1.60 -3.95 11.68
CA TYR A 53 2.00 -2.71 11.03
C TYR A 53 1.12 -1.51 11.39
N GLY A 54 1.76 -0.37 11.62
CA GLY A 54 1.09 0.91 11.83
C GLY A 54 0.58 1.13 13.26
N ASN A 55 -0.26 2.14 13.44
CA ASN A 55 -0.87 2.47 14.72
C ASN A 55 -2.05 1.53 15.07
N ALA A 56 -2.57 1.63 16.28
CA ALA A 56 -3.65 0.75 16.77
C ALA A 56 -4.89 0.73 15.87
N THR A 57 -5.26 1.86 15.27
CA THR A 57 -6.41 1.95 14.37
C THR A 57 -6.16 1.18 13.07
N VAL A 58 -4.97 1.35 12.47
CA VAL A 58 -4.58 0.62 11.26
C VAL A 58 -4.54 -0.89 11.53
N ARG A 59 -3.94 -1.31 12.65
CA ARG A 59 -3.90 -2.72 13.06
C ARG A 59 -5.29 -3.33 13.22
N ALA A 60 -6.21 -2.61 13.90
CA ALA A 60 -7.59 -3.06 14.08
C ALA A 60 -8.34 -3.24 12.74
N ILE A 61 -8.17 -2.30 11.80
CA ILE A 61 -8.75 -2.39 10.45
C ILE A 61 -8.14 -3.56 9.67
N THR A 62 -6.82 -3.75 9.76
CA THR A 62 -6.13 -4.85 9.09
C THR A 62 -6.62 -6.19 9.61
N SER A 63 -6.70 -6.39 10.93
CA SER A 63 -7.21 -7.62 11.55
C SER A 63 -8.69 -7.86 11.20
N ALA A 64 -9.52 -6.82 11.20
CA ALA A 64 -10.92 -6.93 10.77
C ALA A 64 -11.08 -7.35 9.29
N SER A 65 -10.10 -7.01 8.45
CA SER A 65 -10.09 -7.34 7.02
C SER A 65 -9.56 -8.77 6.73
N ARG A 66 -8.96 -9.45 7.71
CA ARG A 66 -8.31 -10.77 7.56
C ARG A 66 -9.22 -11.78 6.86
N ALA A 67 -10.43 -11.94 7.37
CA ALA A 67 -11.37 -12.95 6.85
C ALA A 67 -11.65 -12.76 5.35
N PHE A 68 -11.75 -11.50 4.90
CA PHE A 68 -11.98 -11.19 3.50
C PHE A 68 -10.79 -11.56 2.61
N TYR A 69 -9.56 -11.25 3.03
CA TYR A 69 -8.36 -11.53 2.22
C TYR A 69 -8.03 -13.01 2.15
N PHE A 70 -8.23 -13.75 3.25
CA PHE A 70 -7.88 -15.18 3.31
C PHE A 70 -8.99 -16.10 2.76
N ALA A 71 -10.23 -15.63 2.77
CA ALA A 71 -11.39 -16.37 2.24
C ALA A 71 -12.35 -15.40 1.53
N PRO A 72 -11.98 -14.82 0.39
CA PRO A 72 -12.83 -13.90 -0.32
C PRO A 72 -14.12 -14.56 -0.80
N PRO A 73 -15.20 -13.80 -1.03
CA PRO A 73 -16.45 -14.34 -1.58
C PRO A 73 -16.21 -15.09 -2.89
N LYS A 74 -16.98 -16.16 -3.12
CA LYS A 74 -16.88 -16.96 -4.35
C LYS A 74 -17.03 -16.08 -5.60
N GLY A 75 -16.09 -16.19 -6.53
CA GLY A 75 -16.05 -15.40 -7.77
C GLY A 75 -15.42 -14.01 -7.62
N PHE A 76 -14.91 -13.66 -6.44
CA PHE A 76 -14.19 -12.40 -6.24
C PHE A 76 -12.85 -12.39 -6.98
N ALA A 77 -12.10 -13.48 -6.95
CA ALA A 77 -10.86 -13.69 -7.69
C ALA A 77 -10.73 -15.16 -8.14
N ASP A 78 -9.89 -15.40 -9.15
CA ASP A 78 -9.64 -16.73 -9.71
C ASP A 78 -8.49 -17.47 -9.01
N HIS A 79 -7.78 -16.80 -8.11
CA HIS A 79 -6.67 -17.34 -7.33
C HIS A 79 -6.61 -16.67 -5.94
N PRO A 80 -5.82 -17.21 -4.99
CA PRO A 80 -5.68 -16.62 -3.66
C PRO A 80 -5.20 -15.17 -3.71
N LEU A 81 -5.79 -14.31 -2.88
CA LEU A 81 -5.42 -12.90 -2.77
C LEU A 81 -4.15 -12.67 -1.96
N VAL A 82 -3.76 -13.66 -1.17
CA VAL A 82 -2.61 -13.64 -0.25
C VAL A 82 -1.69 -14.82 -0.52
N ALA A 83 -0.40 -14.60 -0.36
CA ALA A 83 0.62 -15.65 -0.42
C ALA A 83 1.60 -15.51 0.75
N PRO A 84 2.09 -16.63 1.35
CA PRO A 84 3.02 -16.58 2.47
C PRO A 84 4.28 -15.79 2.13
N ARG A 85 4.63 -14.84 3.03
CA ARG A 85 5.87 -14.06 2.90
C ARG A 85 6.64 -14.01 4.21
N GLY A 86 5.98 -13.64 5.29
CA GLY A 86 6.59 -13.24 6.55
C GLY A 86 7.18 -11.84 6.50
N ALA A 87 7.36 -11.23 7.67
CA ALA A 87 8.06 -9.96 7.84
C ALA A 87 9.11 -10.10 8.94
N LEU A 88 10.32 -9.67 8.65
CA LEU A 88 11.47 -9.74 9.53
C LEU A 88 11.96 -8.33 9.84
N THR A 89 11.96 -7.96 11.12
CA THR A 89 12.63 -6.76 11.61
C THR A 89 13.89 -7.17 12.35
N PHE A 90 15.02 -6.55 12.01
CA PHE A 90 16.32 -6.88 12.60
C PHE A 90 17.08 -5.63 13.03
N GLY A 91 18.07 -5.80 13.89
CA GLY A 91 18.95 -4.72 14.34
C GLY A 91 20.21 -5.22 15.02
N SER A 92 21.08 -4.28 15.37
CA SER A 92 22.30 -4.48 16.10
C SER A 92 22.06 -4.66 17.61
N ALA A 93 23.13 -4.89 18.38
CA ALA A 93 23.06 -4.92 19.85
C ALA A 93 22.50 -3.61 20.45
N ALA A 94 22.75 -2.48 19.82
CA ALA A 94 22.24 -1.18 20.27
C ALA A 94 20.69 -1.09 20.15
N ASP A 95 20.10 -1.83 19.23
CA ASP A 95 18.66 -1.81 18.97
C ASP A 95 17.89 -2.82 19.83
N HIS A 96 18.60 -3.71 20.54
CA HIS A 96 18.02 -4.87 21.24
C HIS A 96 16.86 -4.48 22.16
N ALA A 97 17.02 -3.47 23.01
CA ALA A 97 15.98 -3.06 23.97
C ALA A 97 14.71 -2.55 23.26
N ALA A 98 14.88 -1.72 22.24
CA ALA A 98 13.75 -1.17 21.47
C ALA A 98 13.02 -2.25 20.67
N LEU A 99 13.77 -3.18 20.05
CA LEU A 99 13.20 -4.32 19.33
C LEU A 99 12.45 -5.27 20.28
N LEU A 100 12.98 -5.51 21.47
CA LEU A 100 12.34 -6.38 22.46
C LEU A 100 11.01 -5.81 22.96
N ASP A 101 10.95 -4.50 23.24
CA ASP A 101 9.74 -3.79 23.62
C ASP A 101 8.69 -3.84 22.50
N THR A 102 9.12 -3.56 21.27
CA THR A 102 8.28 -3.65 20.08
C THR A 102 7.71 -5.06 19.89
N TRP A 103 8.54 -6.09 19.98
CA TRP A 103 8.12 -7.49 19.88
C TRP A 103 7.11 -7.88 20.96
N GLN A 104 7.33 -7.48 22.22
CA GLN A 104 6.40 -7.74 23.32
C GLN A 104 5.03 -7.10 23.06
N SER A 105 5.03 -5.84 22.59
CA SER A 105 3.82 -5.13 22.21
C SER A 105 3.07 -5.83 21.04
N MET A 106 3.82 -6.31 20.04
CA MET A 106 3.24 -7.01 18.89
C MET A 106 2.64 -8.35 19.27
N ARG A 107 3.27 -9.11 20.15
CA ARG A 107 2.75 -10.42 20.63
C ARG A 107 1.39 -10.33 21.32
N ALA A 108 1.03 -9.20 21.86
CA ALA A 108 -0.30 -8.99 22.41
C ALA A 108 -1.42 -9.04 21.34
N LEU A 109 -1.09 -8.72 20.10
CA LEU A 109 -2.02 -8.73 18.95
C LEU A 109 -1.85 -9.99 18.11
N VAL A 110 -0.61 -10.39 17.86
CA VAL A 110 -0.22 -11.52 17.00
C VAL A 110 0.68 -12.46 17.82
N PRO A 111 0.09 -13.43 18.55
CA PRO A 111 0.83 -14.25 19.52
C PRO A 111 1.97 -15.07 18.96
N ASN A 112 1.99 -15.37 17.67
CA ASN A 112 2.98 -16.18 16.98
C ASN A 112 4.17 -15.39 16.42
N VAL A 113 4.28 -14.08 16.67
CA VAL A 113 5.50 -13.31 16.37
C VAL A 113 6.67 -13.87 17.19
N GLN A 114 7.73 -14.25 16.50
CA GLN A 114 8.87 -14.95 17.04
C GLN A 114 10.04 -13.99 17.26
N TRP A 115 10.72 -14.10 18.40
CA TRP A 115 12.02 -13.47 18.59
C TRP A 115 13.09 -14.36 17.99
N TRP A 116 13.96 -13.79 17.16
CA TRP A 116 15.02 -14.51 16.48
C TRP A 116 16.41 -14.06 16.93
N THR A 117 17.29 -15.04 17.08
CA THR A 117 18.73 -14.87 17.31
C THR A 117 19.44 -14.54 16.01
N GLN A 118 20.68 -14.06 16.10
CA GLN A 118 21.55 -13.83 14.94
C GLN A 118 21.63 -15.06 14.02
N ALA A 119 21.78 -16.25 14.59
CA ALA A 119 21.89 -17.49 13.82
C ALA A 119 20.64 -17.75 12.95
N GLU A 120 19.45 -17.52 13.50
CA GLU A 120 18.18 -17.67 12.79
C GLU A 120 18.01 -16.62 11.69
N LEU A 121 18.39 -15.36 11.99
CA LEU A 121 18.39 -14.25 11.01
C LEU A 121 19.27 -14.59 9.79
N LEU A 122 20.54 -14.98 10.05
CA LEU A 122 21.51 -15.27 8.99
C LEU A 122 21.19 -16.56 8.25
N GLN A 123 20.59 -17.55 8.92
CA GLN A 123 20.09 -18.75 8.24
C GLN A 123 18.97 -18.41 7.24
N ARG A 124 18.08 -17.49 7.59
CA ARG A 124 16.93 -17.12 6.77
C ARG A 124 17.30 -16.13 5.66
N VAL A 125 18.16 -15.15 5.99
CA VAL A 125 18.58 -14.07 5.09
C VAL A 125 20.11 -13.93 5.15
N PRO A 126 20.85 -14.83 4.47
CA PRO A 126 22.31 -14.96 4.64
C PRO A 126 23.12 -13.77 4.12
N VAL A 127 22.48 -12.79 3.49
CA VAL A 127 23.12 -11.56 3.03
C VAL A 127 23.17 -10.45 4.08
N LEU A 128 22.51 -10.61 5.22
CA LEU A 128 22.62 -9.64 6.31
C LEU A 128 24.05 -9.65 6.87
N ARG A 129 24.56 -8.47 7.24
CA ARG A 129 25.85 -8.35 7.90
C ARG A 129 25.72 -8.78 9.36
N PRO A 130 26.51 -9.76 9.83
CA PRO A 130 26.38 -10.29 11.20
C PRO A 130 26.47 -9.21 12.27
N GLU A 131 27.38 -8.24 12.12
CA GLU A 131 27.62 -7.16 13.07
C GLU A 131 26.45 -6.16 13.19
N LEU A 132 25.51 -6.19 12.25
CA LEU A 132 24.32 -5.33 12.21
C LEU A 132 23.00 -6.10 12.37
N ALA A 133 23.07 -7.43 12.40
CA ALA A 133 21.92 -8.32 12.51
C ALA A 133 22.10 -9.27 13.71
N GLU A 134 22.17 -8.71 14.91
CA GLU A 134 22.40 -9.49 16.15
C GLU A 134 21.11 -10.06 16.75
N CYS A 135 19.99 -9.39 16.52
CA CYS A 135 18.69 -9.83 17.00
C CYS A 135 17.56 -9.27 16.13
N GLY A 136 16.37 -9.82 16.30
CA GLY A 136 15.19 -9.34 15.59
C GLY A 136 13.93 -10.11 15.94
N PHE A 137 12.84 -9.80 15.25
CA PHE A 137 11.60 -10.55 15.36
C PHE A 137 11.00 -10.84 13.99
N PHE A 138 10.33 -11.97 13.90
CA PHE A 138 9.70 -12.46 12.68
C PHE A 138 8.19 -12.62 12.87
N GLU A 139 7.40 -12.02 11.97
CA GLU A 139 5.95 -12.19 11.86
C GLU A 139 5.66 -13.22 10.75
N PRO A 140 5.38 -14.48 11.09
CA PRO A 140 5.18 -15.53 10.08
C PRO A 140 3.90 -15.36 9.27
N ASP A 141 2.89 -14.69 9.84
CA ASP A 141 1.57 -14.50 9.23
C ASP A 141 1.49 -13.28 8.31
N ALA A 142 2.57 -12.53 8.14
CA ALA A 142 2.63 -11.51 7.11
C ALA A 142 2.60 -12.15 5.71
N MET A 143 1.78 -11.59 4.82
CA MET A 143 1.51 -12.16 3.50
C MET A 143 1.77 -11.13 2.40
N ASP A 144 2.27 -11.57 1.26
CA ASP A 144 2.16 -10.78 0.04
C ASP A 144 0.68 -10.65 -0.36
N LEU A 145 0.29 -9.49 -0.87
CA LEU A 145 -1.05 -9.21 -1.38
C LEU A 145 -1.02 -9.09 -2.90
N ASP A 146 -1.92 -9.79 -3.58
CA ASP A 146 -2.20 -9.49 -4.98
C ASP A 146 -3.14 -8.28 -5.08
N VAL A 147 -2.54 -7.09 -5.08
CA VAL A 147 -3.27 -5.81 -5.14
C VAL A 147 -4.11 -5.70 -6.41
N HIS A 148 -3.60 -6.23 -7.53
CA HIS A 148 -4.34 -6.19 -8.79
C HIS A 148 -5.61 -7.03 -8.71
N ALA A 149 -5.49 -8.29 -8.24
CA ALA A 149 -6.64 -9.17 -8.07
C ALA A 149 -7.67 -8.61 -7.10
N ILE A 150 -7.22 -8.02 -5.97
CA ILE A 150 -8.08 -7.37 -4.97
C ILE A 150 -8.83 -6.19 -5.61
N HIS A 151 -8.11 -5.28 -6.24
CA HIS A 151 -8.68 -4.07 -6.84
C HIS A 151 -9.67 -4.41 -7.97
N GLN A 152 -9.28 -5.31 -8.87
CA GLN A 152 -10.14 -5.76 -9.95
C GLN A 152 -11.36 -6.56 -9.44
N GLY A 153 -11.19 -7.33 -8.36
CA GLY A 153 -12.30 -8.02 -7.69
C GLY A 153 -13.36 -7.04 -7.19
N PHE A 154 -12.94 -5.96 -6.53
CA PHE A 154 -13.86 -4.91 -6.09
C PHE A 154 -14.55 -4.23 -7.26
N LEU A 155 -13.80 -3.83 -8.31
CA LEU A 155 -14.39 -3.16 -9.48
C LEU A 155 -15.36 -4.08 -10.24
N ARG A 156 -15.01 -5.35 -10.46
CA ARG A 156 -15.91 -6.33 -11.12
C ARG A 156 -17.18 -6.54 -10.32
N GLY A 157 -17.05 -6.72 -9.01
CA GLY A 157 -18.22 -6.92 -8.14
C GLY A 157 -19.13 -5.71 -8.08
N ALA A 158 -18.57 -4.50 -7.97
CA ALA A 158 -19.33 -3.24 -8.03
C ALA A 158 -20.08 -3.11 -9.37
N LYS A 159 -19.39 -3.34 -10.49
CA LYS A 159 -19.97 -3.30 -11.83
C LYS A 159 -21.07 -4.37 -12.01
N GLY A 160 -20.82 -5.59 -11.51
CA GLY A 160 -21.82 -6.67 -11.52
C GLY A 160 -23.07 -6.34 -10.72
N ALA A 161 -22.98 -5.49 -9.69
CA ALA A 161 -24.10 -4.96 -8.92
C ALA A 161 -24.70 -3.66 -9.50
N GLY A 162 -24.28 -3.25 -10.71
CA GLY A 162 -24.86 -2.12 -11.43
C GLY A 162 -24.15 -0.76 -11.24
N ALA A 163 -23.01 -0.71 -10.56
CA ALA A 163 -22.20 0.50 -10.47
C ALA A 163 -21.62 0.88 -11.85
N GLN A 164 -21.56 2.18 -12.14
CA GLN A 164 -20.91 2.72 -13.34
C GLN A 164 -19.54 3.26 -12.96
N LEU A 165 -18.49 2.82 -13.65
CA LEU A 165 -17.15 3.39 -13.58
C LEU A 165 -16.91 4.24 -14.83
N LEU A 166 -16.50 5.49 -14.62
CA LEU A 166 -16.12 6.43 -15.69
C LEU A 166 -14.68 6.89 -15.43
N CYS A 167 -13.81 6.55 -16.38
CA CYS A 167 -12.42 7.05 -16.42
C CYS A 167 -12.36 8.35 -17.23
N ASP A 168 -11.18 9.00 -17.24
CA ASP A 168 -10.99 10.33 -17.86
C ASP A 168 -12.02 11.36 -17.35
N ALA A 169 -12.50 11.16 -16.12
CA ALA A 169 -13.56 11.92 -15.47
C ALA A 169 -13.04 12.84 -14.36
N GLY A 170 -11.90 13.52 -14.61
CA GLY A 170 -11.33 14.50 -13.67
C GLY A 170 -12.37 15.54 -13.26
N VAL A 171 -12.49 15.75 -11.94
CA VAL A 171 -13.47 16.70 -11.39
C VAL A 171 -12.95 18.13 -11.51
N HIS A 172 -13.77 19.02 -12.06
CA HIS A 172 -13.44 20.44 -12.23
C HIS A 172 -14.20 21.34 -11.25
N GLN A 173 -15.39 20.94 -10.84
CA GLN A 173 -16.23 21.72 -9.95
C GLN A 173 -17.13 20.82 -9.10
N ILE A 174 -17.29 21.22 -7.84
CA ILE A 174 -18.26 20.64 -6.91
C ILE A 174 -19.08 21.76 -6.31
N ARG A 175 -20.41 21.59 -6.27
CA ARG A 175 -21.32 22.54 -5.63
C ARG A 175 -22.27 21.81 -4.71
N ARG A 176 -22.50 22.40 -3.53
CA ARG A 176 -23.57 21.98 -2.64
C ARG A 176 -24.89 22.56 -3.18
N GLU A 177 -25.86 21.72 -3.40
CA GLU A 177 -27.20 22.08 -3.85
C GLU A 177 -28.26 21.55 -2.87
N ALA A 178 -29.52 21.95 -3.06
CA ALA A 178 -30.60 21.40 -2.26
C ALA A 178 -30.69 19.89 -2.44
N GLY A 179 -30.48 19.15 -1.35
CA GLY A 179 -30.58 17.68 -1.31
C GLY A 179 -29.33 16.93 -1.75
N GLY A 180 -28.23 17.59 -2.12
CA GLY A 180 -27.04 16.84 -2.54
C GLY A 180 -25.87 17.66 -3.07
N TRP A 181 -25.15 17.08 -3.98
CA TRP A 181 -23.92 17.57 -4.59
C TRP A 181 -24.03 17.51 -6.12
N SER A 182 -23.74 18.63 -6.78
CA SER A 182 -23.54 18.70 -8.22
C SER A 182 -22.04 18.67 -8.51
N VAL A 183 -21.61 17.78 -9.41
CA VAL A 183 -20.21 17.58 -9.78
C VAL A 183 -20.06 17.69 -11.29
N THR A 184 -19.13 18.55 -11.72
CA THR A 184 -18.81 18.75 -13.14
C THR A 184 -17.46 18.13 -13.46
N THR A 185 -17.42 17.34 -14.52
CA THR A 185 -16.22 16.65 -15.03
C THR A 185 -16.14 16.80 -16.55
N ALA A 186 -15.00 16.40 -17.13
CA ALA A 186 -14.87 16.28 -18.58
C ALA A 186 -15.84 15.22 -19.18
N ALA A 187 -16.20 14.19 -18.39
CA ALA A 187 -17.14 13.13 -18.81
C ALA A 187 -18.62 13.52 -18.64
N GLY A 188 -18.92 14.73 -18.13
CA GLY A 188 -20.28 15.25 -17.97
C GLY A 188 -20.58 15.76 -16.56
N ASN A 189 -21.88 16.00 -16.31
CA ASN A 189 -22.39 16.53 -15.04
C ASN A 189 -23.16 15.45 -14.26
N PHE A 190 -22.91 15.39 -12.96
CA PHE A 190 -23.49 14.41 -12.05
C PHE A 190 -24.16 15.09 -10.87
N PHE A 191 -25.21 14.44 -10.35
CA PHE A 191 -25.84 14.84 -9.10
C PHE A 191 -26.05 13.62 -8.20
N ALA A 192 -25.72 13.77 -6.91
CA ALA A 192 -25.96 12.72 -5.91
C ALA A 192 -26.23 13.33 -4.51
N PRO A 193 -27.16 12.76 -3.73
CA PRO A 193 -27.35 13.12 -2.32
C PRO A 193 -26.10 12.88 -1.48
N LEU A 194 -25.33 11.84 -1.80
CA LEU A 194 -24.11 11.44 -1.10
C LEU A 194 -22.90 11.50 -2.05
N LEU A 195 -21.87 12.26 -1.64
CA LEU A 195 -20.57 12.33 -2.30
C LEU A 195 -19.51 11.73 -1.38
N ILE A 196 -18.75 10.74 -1.90
CA ILE A 196 -17.64 10.10 -1.19
C ILE A 196 -16.34 10.56 -1.84
N ASN A 197 -15.47 11.17 -1.02
CA ASN A 197 -14.13 11.53 -1.40
C ASN A 197 -13.18 10.36 -1.16
N ALA A 198 -12.75 9.69 -2.23
CA ALA A 198 -11.78 8.60 -2.24
C ALA A 198 -10.57 8.94 -3.14
N ALA A 199 -10.26 10.24 -3.29
CA ALA A 199 -9.30 10.79 -4.23
C ALA A 199 -7.82 10.61 -3.82
N GLY A 200 -7.53 9.77 -2.81
CA GLY A 200 -6.16 9.47 -2.39
C GLY A 200 -5.38 10.73 -2.04
N ALA A 201 -4.24 10.96 -2.68
CA ALA A 201 -3.40 12.14 -2.44
C ALA A 201 -4.12 13.48 -2.66
N TRP A 202 -5.14 13.51 -3.50
CA TRP A 202 -5.92 14.72 -3.84
C TRP A 202 -7.14 14.94 -2.93
N CYS A 203 -7.27 14.18 -1.81
CA CYS A 203 -8.43 14.29 -0.93
C CYS A 203 -8.66 15.71 -0.40
N ASP A 204 -7.61 16.41 0.04
CA ASP A 204 -7.75 17.76 0.59
C ASP A 204 -8.02 18.81 -0.49
N GLU A 205 -7.44 18.66 -1.70
CA GLU A 205 -7.78 19.50 -2.85
C GLU A 205 -9.26 19.34 -3.23
N LEU A 206 -9.76 18.10 -3.22
CA LEU A 206 -11.17 17.82 -3.50
C LEU A 206 -12.08 18.39 -2.40
N ALA A 207 -11.67 18.31 -1.13
CA ALA A 207 -12.40 18.92 -0.03
C ALA A 207 -12.50 20.45 -0.19
N GLN A 208 -11.39 21.11 -0.56
CA GLN A 208 -11.38 22.55 -0.85
C GLN A 208 -12.30 22.89 -2.01
N LEU A 209 -12.25 22.12 -3.10
CA LEU A 209 -13.13 22.30 -4.26
C LEU A 209 -14.61 22.16 -3.91
N ALA A 210 -14.94 21.31 -2.92
CA ALA A 210 -16.27 21.10 -2.39
C ALA A 210 -16.69 22.14 -1.33
N GLY A 211 -15.80 23.02 -0.90
CA GLY A 211 -16.05 23.97 0.18
C GLY A 211 -16.25 23.34 1.55
N VAL A 212 -15.63 22.15 1.78
CA VAL A 212 -15.65 21.46 3.08
C VAL A 212 -14.27 21.49 3.73
N ALA A 213 -14.21 21.28 5.05
CA ALA A 213 -12.96 21.27 5.79
C ALA A 213 -12.03 20.15 5.28
N THR A 214 -10.75 20.48 5.16
CA THR A 214 -9.69 19.51 4.89
C THR A 214 -9.37 18.69 6.13
N ILE A 215 -8.82 17.50 5.96
CA ILE A 215 -8.38 16.62 7.05
C ILE A 215 -6.89 16.77 7.37
N GLY A 216 -6.15 17.61 6.66
CA GLY A 216 -4.72 17.80 6.83
C GLY A 216 -3.87 16.66 6.27
N LEU A 217 -4.35 16.00 5.22
CA LEU A 217 -3.64 14.89 4.59
C LEU A 217 -2.37 15.37 3.89
N VAL A 218 -1.23 14.85 4.31
CA VAL A 218 0.08 15.17 3.71
C VAL A 218 0.54 14.00 2.83
N PRO A 219 0.48 14.13 1.50
CA PRO A 219 1.04 13.12 0.60
C PRO A 219 2.55 13.02 0.79
N LYS A 220 3.06 11.78 0.81
CA LYS A 220 4.49 11.52 0.94
C LYS A 220 4.97 10.63 -0.19
N ARG A 221 6.09 11.01 -0.80
CA ARG A 221 6.76 10.17 -1.79
C ARG A 221 7.50 9.05 -1.08
N ARG A 222 7.34 7.83 -1.60
CA ARG A 222 8.14 6.67 -1.25
C ARG A 222 8.66 6.03 -2.54
N THR A 223 9.97 5.85 -2.62
CA THR A 223 10.61 5.23 -3.77
C THR A 223 10.84 3.75 -3.54
N ALA A 224 10.66 2.95 -4.58
CA ALA A 224 11.13 1.58 -4.62
C ALA A 224 11.70 1.28 -6.03
N PHE A 225 12.64 0.37 -6.06
CA PHE A 225 13.27 -0.10 -7.29
C PHE A 225 13.56 -1.59 -7.18
N THR A 226 13.85 -2.24 -8.30
CA THR A 226 14.23 -3.66 -8.30
C THR A 226 15.68 -3.83 -8.70
N CYS A 227 16.28 -4.92 -8.25
CA CYS A 227 17.56 -5.41 -8.75
C CYS A 227 17.52 -6.92 -8.90
N ASP A 228 18.45 -7.45 -9.69
CA ASP A 228 18.60 -8.89 -9.85
C ASP A 228 18.91 -9.57 -8.51
N ALA A 229 18.39 -10.77 -8.33
CA ALA A 229 18.76 -11.61 -7.20
C ALA A 229 20.28 -11.92 -7.22
N PRO A 230 20.92 -12.08 -6.04
CA PRO A 230 22.31 -12.48 -5.98
C PRO A 230 22.54 -13.79 -6.72
N ALA A 231 23.62 -13.88 -7.50
CA ALA A 231 23.92 -15.07 -8.27
C ALA A 231 24.07 -16.32 -7.35
N GLY A 232 23.36 -17.39 -7.69
CA GLY A 232 23.40 -18.65 -6.95
C GLY A 232 22.63 -18.64 -5.61
N VAL A 233 21.93 -17.58 -5.28
CA VAL A 233 21.12 -17.49 -4.05
C VAL A 233 19.63 -17.59 -4.37
N ASN A 234 18.96 -18.55 -3.74
CA ASN A 234 17.51 -18.64 -3.83
C ASN A 234 16.86 -17.68 -2.84
N ILE A 235 16.27 -16.60 -3.36
CA ILE A 235 15.60 -15.57 -2.54
C ILE A 235 14.11 -15.84 -2.30
N SER A 236 13.52 -16.86 -2.95
CA SER A 236 12.05 -17.07 -2.97
C SER A 236 11.43 -17.15 -1.57
N ASN A 237 12.18 -17.68 -0.60
CA ASN A 237 11.75 -17.88 0.78
C ASN A 237 12.13 -16.72 1.71
N TRP A 238 12.79 -15.68 1.23
CA TRP A 238 13.09 -14.54 2.09
C TRP A 238 11.81 -13.80 2.47
N PRO A 239 11.69 -13.35 3.72
CA PRO A 239 10.59 -12.46 4.12
C PRO A 239 10.75 -11.06 3.53
N LEU A 240 9.77 -10.19 3.78
CA LEU A 240 10.07 -8.76 3.79
C LEU A 240 11.04 -8.51 4.95
N VAL A 241 12.14 -7.81 4.66
CA VAL A 241 13.20 -7.48 5.63
C VAL A 241 13.25 -5.97 5.81
N ILE A 242 13.22 -5.53 7.05
CA ILE A 242 13.29 -4.12 7.46
C ILE A 242 14.24 -3.98 8.64
N ASP A 243 15.01 -2.89 8.71
CA ASP A 243 15.86 -2.59 9.86
C ASP A 243 15.04 -1.97 11.02
N ALA A 244 15.62 -1.98 12.22
CA ALA A 244 14.98 -1.46 13.45
C ALA A 244 14.54 0.01 13.36
N GLN A 245 15.23 0.81 12.54
CA GLN A 245 14.94 2.22 12.33
C GLN A 245 13.96 2.47 11.18
N GLU A 246 13.46 1.43 10.51
CA GLU A 246 12.65 1.53 9.30
C GLU A 246 13.31 2.39 8.21
N SER A 247 14.65 2.36 8.12
CA SER A 247 15.41 3.20 7.22
C SER A 247 15.46 2.65 5.79
N PHE A 248 15.24 1.35 5.62
CA PHE A 248 15.08 0.68 4.33
C PHE A 248 14.28 -0.61 4.50
N TYR A 249 13.81 -1.15 3.40
CA TYR A 249 13.31 -2.52 3.36
C TYR A 249 13.58 -3.16 2.00
N PHE A 250 13.59 -4.48 1.99
CA PHE A 250 13.59 -5.25 0.75
C PHE A 250 12.76 -6.53 0.88
N LYS A 251 12.31 -7.04 -0.23
CA LYS A 251 11.64 -8.34 -0.32
C LYS A 251 11.82 -8.96 -1.71
N PRO A 252 11.68 -10.28 -1.86
CA PRO A 252 11.52 -10.89 -3.16
C PRO A 252 10.23 -10.41 -3.84
N ASP A 253 10.31 -10.14 -5.14
CA ASP A 253 9.17 -9.76 -5.95
C ASP A 253 9.36 -10.28 -7.39
N ALA A 254 8.52 -11.21 -7.83
CA ALA A 254 8.58 -11.81 -9.18
C ALA A 254 9.99 -12.30 -9.63
N GLY A 255 10.78 -12.85 -8.71
CA GLY A 255 12.11 -13.39 -8.99
C GLY A 255 13.28 -12.40 -8.90
N VAL A 256 12.99 -11.13 -8.61
CA VAL A 256 13.97 -10.06 -8.34
C VAL A 256 13.85 -9.60 -6.88
N LEU A 257 14.74 -8.74 -6.43
CA LEU A 257 14.61 -8.04 -5.15
C LEU A 257 13.99 -6.66 -5.38
N LEU A 258 12.87 -6.39 -4.71
CA LEU A 258 12.30 -5.06 -4.56
C LEU A 258 12.94 -4.43 -3.33
N ILE A 259 13.45 -3.21 -3.48
CA ILE A 259 14.19 -2.45 -2.47
C ILE A 259 13.58 -1.05 -2.36
N SER A 260 13.54 -0.51 -1.14
CA SER A 260 13.12 0.87 -0.89
C SER A 260 14.00 1.51 0.18
N PRO A 261 14.41 2.77 0.01
CA PRO A 261 15.04 3.56 1.07
C PRO A 261 14.06 3.98 2.17
N ALA A 262 12.82 3.50 2.14
CA ALA A 262 11.76 3.84 3.08
C ALA A 262 11.54 5.37 3.29
N ASN A 263 11.95 6.20 2.30
CA ASN A 263 11.79 7.65 2.35
C ASN A 263 10.33 8.09 2.45
N GLU A 264 10.10 9.23 3.11
CA GLU A 264 8.77 9.80 3.35
C GLU A 264 8.77 11.31 3.11
N ASP A 265 9.25 11.73 1.94
CA ASP A 265 9.34 13.15 1.59
C ASP A 265 7.95 13.72 1.32
N PRO A 266 7.52 14.77 2.04
CA PRO A 266 6.27 15.46 1.72
C PRO A 266 6.32 16.04 0.31
N VAL A 267 5.31 15.77 -0.49
CA VAL A 267 5.18 16.28 -1.87
C VAL A 267 3.74 16.69 -2.14
N PRO A 268 3.51 17.69 -3.01
CA PRO A 268 2.16 17.97 -3.48
C PRO A 268 1.61 16.78 -4.28
N PRO A 269 0.28 16.63 -4.37
CA PRO A 269 -0.32 15.57 -5.18
C PRO A 269 0.07 15.73 -6.67
N HIS A 270 0.72 14.73 -7.23
CA HIS A 270 1.11 14.69 -8.65
C HIS A 270 1.38 13.24 -9.09
N ASP A 271 1.69 13.03 -10.36
CA ASP A 271 2.18 11.74 -10.84
C ASP A 271 3.65 11.58 -10.45
N VAL A 272 3.86 10.97 -9.29
CA VAL A 272 5.18 10.80 -8.66
C VAL A 272 6.07 9.90 -9.52
N GLN A 273 7.27 10.38 -9.82
CA GLN A 273 8.32 9.61 -10.50
C GLN A 273 9.47 9.31 -9.54
N PRO A 274 10.21 8.19 -9.72
CA PRO A 274 11.39 7.88 -8.92
C PRO A 274 12.48 8.94 -9.14
N GLU A 275 13.08 9.43 -8.06
CA GLU A 275 14.27 10.28 -8.14
C GLU A 275 15.54 9.44 -8.05
N GLU A 276 16.57 9.84 -8.82
CA GLU A 276 17.87 9.13 -8.83
C GLU A 276 18.54 9.15 -7.45
N LEU A 277 18.36 10.23 -6.71
CA LEU A 277 18.88 10.36 -5.35
C LEU A 277 18.25 9.32 -4.40
N ASP A 278 16.95 9.10 -4.50
CA ASP A 278 16.26 8.10 -3.67
C ASP A 278 16.74 6.68 -3.99
N ILE A 279 16.95 6.39 -5.28
CA ILE A 279 17.48 5.08 -5.73
C ILE A 279 18.91 4.91 -5.19
N ALA A 280 19.76 5.93 -5.32
CA ALA A 280 21.14 5.91 -4.81
C ALA A 280 21.16 5.70 -3.29
N LEU A 281 20.27 6.39 -2.55
CA LEU A 281 20.13 6.23 -1.10
C LEU A 281 19.69 4.80 -0.74
N GLY A 282 18.75 4.23 -1.47
CA GLY A 282 18.32 2.85 -1.25
C GLY A 282 19.44 1.84 -1.51
N VAL A 283 20.20 2.02 -2.58
CA VAL A 283 21.39 1.19 -2.88
C VAL A 283 22.42 1.33 -1.78
N HIS A 284 22.73 2.54 -1.33
CA HIS A 284 23.68 2.80 -0.24
C HIS A 284 23.25 2.08 1.05
N ARG A 285 22.03 2.30 1.52
CA ARG A 285 21.50 1.71 2.75
C ARG A 285 21.54 0.18 2.75
N ILE A 286 21.08 -0.44 1.63
CA ILE A 286 21.10 -1.90 1.56
C ILE A 286 22.52 -2.46 1.51
N GLN A 287 23.46 -1.79 0.85
CA GLN A 287 24.86 -2.22 0.82
C GLN A 287 25.58 -2.03 2.17
N GLU A 288 25.17 -1.06 2.97
CA GLU A 288 25.67 -0.90 4.34
C GLU A 288 25.20 -2.04 5.24
N MET A 289 23.96 -2.47 5.11
CA MET A 289 23.32 -3.46 6.00
C MET A 289 23.45 -4.90 5.51
N THR A 290 23.89 -5.09 4.27
CA THR A 290 23.98 -6.40 3.64
C THR A 290 25.28 -6.57 2.86
N THR A 291 25.57 -7.80 2.45
CA THR A 291 26.68 -8.15 1.54
C THR A 291 26.29 -8.05 0.06
N LEU A 292 25.09 -7.54 -0.24
CA LEU A 292 24.60 -7.38 -1.61
C LEU A 292 25.42 -6.35 -2.37
N ALA A 293 25.92 -6.71 -3.56
CA ALA A 293 26.62 -5.79 -4.47
C ALA A 293 25.66 -5.38 -5.61
N ILE A 294 24.94 -4.28 -5.40
CA ILE A 294 23.99 -3.79 -6.41
C ILE A 294 24.75 -2.93 -7.43
N ARG A 295 24.92 -3.46 -8.64
CA ARG A 295 25.65 -2.77 -9.71
C ARG A 295 24.77 -2.00 -10.68
N ARG A 296 23.52 -2.42 -10.88
CA ARG A 296 22.53 -1.79 -11.77
C ARG A 296 21.15 -1.92 -11.16
N PRO A 297 20.69 -0.90 -10.44
CA PRO A 297 19.27 -0.86 -10.09
C PRO A 297 18.47 -0.80 -11.39
N GLN A 298 17.50 -1.71 -11.54
CA GLN A 298 16.56 -1.62 -12.65
C GLN A 298 15.55 -0.53 -12.27
N ARG A 299 15.38 0.43 -13.14
CA ARG A 299 14.29 1.41 -13.02
C ARG A 299 12.97 0.69 -13.31
N THR A 300 12.44 -0.03 -12.35
CA THR A 300 11.03 -0.31 -12.37
C THR A 300 10.36 0.99 -11.96
N ALA A 301 9.65 1.57 -12.89
CA ALA A 301 8.79 2.72 -12.67
C ALA A 301 7.57 2.28 -11.82
N HIS A 302 7.83 1.90 -10.58
CA HIS A 302 6.84 1.81 -9.53
C HIS A 302 7.23 2.82 -8.45
N PRO A 303 6.93 4.12 -8.65
CA PRO A 303 6.90 5.03 -7.53
C PRO A 303 5.85 4.46 -6.59
N GLN A 304 6.31 3.84 -5.51
CA GLN A 304 5.42 3.27 -4.53
C GLN A 304 4.67 4.38 -3.84
N SER A 305 3.39 4.17 -3.77
CA SER A 305 2.35 4.79 -2.95
C SER A 305 2.78 5.99 -2.12
N GLN A 306 2.10 7.08 -2.35
CA GLN A 306 2.02 8.14 -1.35
C GLN A 306 1.45 7.51 -0.08
N ARG A 307 2.30 7.29 0.96
CA ARG A 307 1.82 6.95 2.28
C ARG A 307 1.20 8.20 2.89
N TYR A 308 0.08 8.01 3.58
CA TYR A 308 -0.62 9.09 4.25
C TYR A 308 -0.31 9.01 5.75
N ARG A 309 0.14 10.13 6.33
CA ARG A 309 0.02 10.37 7.78
C ARG A 309 -1.07 11.39 7.99
N LEU A 310 -2.05 11.02 8.78
CA LEU A 310 -2.96 11.92 9.47
C LEU A 310 -2.26 12.45 10.70
#